data_b188c82c657ee4172ad5920c01636321
#
_entry.id   b188c82c657ee4172ad5920c01636321
#
_cell.length_a   1.000
_cell.length_b   1.000
_cell.length_c   1.000
_cell.angle_alpha   90.00
_cell.angle_beta   90.00
_cell.angle_gamma   90.00
#
_symmetry.space_group_name_H-M   'P 1'
#
loop_
_entity.id
_entity.type
_entity.pdbx_description
1 polymer ?
#
loop_
_entity_poly.entity_id
_entity_poly.type
_entity_poly.pdbx_seq_one_letter_code
_entity_poly.pdbx_strand_id
1 'polypeptide(L)'
;MNLDFKGQRAFISGSTSGIGYAITKSLASLGCEVILNGRTQNSVNKAVTKLCQEVPGTICSGLVCDFAKAEQVDALVGTLEGIDILVNNVGIYTDQDFFETSVEQWNNQWQVNVMSGMRLSKALLPSMLEKNYGRILFISSECAVLTPSNLLAYSVTKTALLGLSKGLSGLTKGSKVTVNSLLPGSTLTEGAENFLEAVAEKTGKSADQVEKEFFVTDRPNSLIQRFETVQEIADAAVFLCSPSASAINGAALRVDGGSIGGLF
;
A
#
# COMPACT_ATOMS: atom_id res chain seq x y z
N MET A 1 -8.45 12.13 -19.04
CA MET A 1 -7.71 10.99 -18.48
C MET A 1 -8.61 9.78 -18.57
N ASN A 2 -8.12 8.64 -19.06
CA ASN A 2 -8.93 7.41 -19.07
C ASN A 2 -8.72 6.67 -17.74
N LEU A 3 -9.75 6.68 -16.91
CA LEU A 3 -9.81 5.99 -15.61
C LEU A 3 -10.94 4.94 -15.60
N ASP A 4 -11.26 4.36 -16.75
CA ASP A 4 -12.23 3.26 -16.84
C ASP A 4 -11.52 1.92 -16.57
N PHE A 5 -12.00 1.19 -15.57
CA PHE A 5 -11.48 -0.12 -15.16
C PHE A 5 -12.49 -1.26 -15.38
N LYS A 6 -13.56 -1.01 -16.16
CA LYS A 6 -14.53 -2.05 -16.49
C LYS A 6 -13.88 -3.25 -17.14
N GLY A 7 -14.26 -4.44 -16.68
CA GLY A 7 -13.69 -5.71 -17.18
C GLY A 7 -12.29 -6.02 -16.64
N GLN A 8 -11.72 -5.17 -15.78
CA GLN A 8 -10.47 -5.45 -15.08
C GLN A 8 -10.73 -5.98 -13.68
N ARG A 9 -9.82 -6.81 -13.19
CA ARG A 9 -9.87 -7.44 -11.88
C ARG A 9 -8.66 -7.08 -11.05
N ALA A 10 -8.87 -6.55 -9.83
CA ALA A 10 -7.81 -6.11 -8.94
C ALA A 10 -7.77 -6.95 -7.65
N PHE A 11 -6.58 -7.32 -7.22
CA PHE A 11 -6.32 -7.82 -5.86
C PHE A 11 -5.51 -6.79 -5.08
N ILE A 12 -6.01 -6.42 -3.90
CA ILE A 12 -5.36 -5.44 -3.02
C ILE A 12 -5.07 -6.11 -1.67
N SER A 13 -3.80 -6.31 -1.34
CA SER A 13 -3.41 -6.90 -0.06
C SER A 13 -3.59 -5.89 1.08
N GLY A 14 -4.06 -6.36 2.26
CA GLY A 14 -4.25 -5.51 3.44
C GLY A 14 -5.27 -4.38 3.21
N SER A 15 -6.43 -4.68 2.62
CA SER A 15 -7.39 -3.68 2.14
C SER A 15 -8.69 -3.61 2.94
N THR A 16 -8.68 -4.05 4.19
CA THR A 16 -9.87 -3.93 5.06
C THR A 16 -10.03 -2.54 5.72
N SER A 17 -8.99 -1.69 5.67
CA SER A 17 -8.97 -0.32 6.22
C SER A 17 -7.89 0.54 5.57
N GLY A 18 -7.80 1.81 5.94
CA GLY A 18 -6.73 2.73 5.57
C GLY A 18 -6.53 2.90 4.06
N ILE A 19 -5.27 3.03 3.64
CA ILE A 19 -4.87 3.25 2.25
C ILE A 19 -5.39 2.13 1.33
N GLY A 20 -5.24 0.87 1.75
CA GLY A 20 -5.68 -0.28 0.96
C GLY A 20 -7.19 -0.27 0.68
N TYR A 21 -8.01 0.09 1.68
CA TYR A 21 -9.44 0.21 1.51
C TYR A 21 -9.81 1.39 0.59
N ALA A 22 -9.16 2.55 0.74
CA ALA A 22 -9.39 3.71 -0.12
C ALA A 22 -9.06 3.41 -1.59
N ILE A 23 -7.94 2.73 -1.87
CA ILE A 23 -7.58 2.27 -3.21
C ILE A 23 -8.66 1.33 -3.76
N THR A 24 -9.08 0.36 -2.96
CA THR A 24 -10.12 -0.62 -3.36
C THR A 24 -11.43 0.07 -3.71
N LYS A 25 -11.90 1.02 -2.87
CA LYS A 25 -13.11 1.79 -3.10
C LYS A 25 -13.02 2.62 -4.37
N SER A 26 -11.88 3.28 -4.59
CA SER A 26 -11.67 4.11 -5.78
C SER A 26 -11.68 3.26 -7.07
N LEU A 27 -10.99 2.10 -7.09
CA LEU A 27 -11.02 1.18 -8.22
C LEU A 27 -12.43 0.62 -8.49
N ALA A 28 -13.15 0.22 -7.42
CA ALA A 28 -14.52 -0.26 -7.51
C ALA A 28 -15.47 0.80 -8.09
N SER A 29 -15.35 2.05 -7.64
CA SER A 29 -16.14 3.18 -8.15
C SER A 29 -15.92 3.47 -9.64
N LEU A 30 -14.79 3.03 -10.17
CA LEU A 30 -14.42 3.14 -11.59
C LEU A 30 -14.71 1.86 -12.39
N GLY A 31 -15.47 0.93 -11.82
CA GLY A 31 -15.97 -0.27 -12.50
C GLY A 31 -15.05 -1.49 -12.45
N CYS A 32 -13.97 -1.45 -11.65
CA CYS A 32 -13.10 -2.60 -11.44
C CYS A 32 -13.78 -3.66 -10.57
N GLU A 33 -13.65 -4.94 -10.93
CA GLU A 33 -13.90 -6.03 -9.98
C GLU A 33 -12.76 -6.05 -8.97
N VAL A 34 -13.08 -6.05 -7.66
CA VAL A 34 -12.07 -5.95 -6.61
C VAL A 34 -12.12 -7.12 -5.63
N ILE A 35 -10.95 -7.60 -5.25
CA ILE A 35 -10.78 -8.63 -4.24
C ILE A 35 -10.04 -8.00 -3.06
N LEU A 36 -10.76 -7.87 -1.92
CA LEU A 36 -10.19 -7.38 -0.67
C LEU A 36 -9.46 -8.49 0.07
N ASN A 37 -8.49 -8.08 0.87
CA ASN A 37 -7.79 -9.01 1.75
C ASN A 37 -7.67 -8.46 3.17
N GLY A 38 -7.76 -9.35 4.13
CA GLY A 38 -7.53 -9.11 5.55
C GLY A 38 -7.11 -10.37 6.30
N ARG A 39 -6.67 -10.20 7.53
CA ARG A 39 -6.16 -11.31 8.37
C ARG A 39 -7.26 -12.19 8.97
N THR A 40 -8.48 -11.69 9.08
CA THR A 40 -9.60 -12.41 9.70
C THR A 40 -10.86 -12.37 8.84
N GLN A 41 -11.65 -13.42 8.89
CA GLN A 41 -12.93 -13.47 8.17
C GLN A 41 -13.86 -12.32 8.57
N ASN A 42 -13.87 -11.96 9.86
CA ASN A 42 -14.71 -10.86 10.35
C ASN A 42 -14.33 -9.51 9.73
N SER A 43 -13.02 -9.15 9.71
CA SER A 43 -12.57 -7.90 9.10
C SER A 43 -12.84 -7.86 7.60
N VAL A 44 -12.64 -8.98 6.90
CA VAL A 44 -12.91 -9.11 5.47
C VAL A 44 -14.41 -8.92 5.19
N ASN A 45 -15.28 -9.64 5.92
CA ASN A 45 -16.74 -9.54 5.74
C ASN A 45 -17.25 -8.12 5.99
N LYS A 46 -16.76 -7.46 7.06
CA LYS A 46 -17.13 -6.06 7.35
C LYS A 46 -16.70 -5.12 6.21
N ALA A 47 -15.48 -5.26 5.70
CA ALA A 47 -14.97 -4.41 4.64
C ALA A 47 -15.73 -4.63 3.31
N VAL A 48 -16.02 -5.87 2.94
CA VAL A 48 -16.86 -6.19 1.75
C VAL A 48 -18.26 -5.60 1.90
N THR A 49 -18.92 -5.79 3.04
CA THR A 49 -20.25 -5.22 3.29
C THR A 49 -20.23 -3.69 3.19
N LYS A 50 -19.26 -3.05 3.82
CA LYS A 50 -19.07 -1.58 3.76
C LYS A 50 -18.88 -1.12 2.32
N LEU A 51 -18.04 -1.79 1.53
CA LEU A 51 -17.78 -1.45 0.14
C LEU A 51 -19.06 -1.56 -0.72
N CYS A 52 -19.82 -2.62 -0.57
CA CYS A 52 -21.08 -2.80 -1.29
C CYS A 52 -22.12 -1.70 -0.96
N GLN A 53 -22.11 -1.18 0.27
CA GLN A 53 -22.95 -0.07 0.68
C GLN A 53 -22.49 1.28 0.09
N GLU A 54 -21.17 1.51 0.10
CA GLU A 54 -20.57 2.76 -0.38
C GLU A 54 -20.50 2.86 -1.91
N VAL A 55 -20.40 1.71 -2.60
CA VAL A 55 -20.33 1.60 -4.07
C VAL A 55 -21.38 0.60 -4.55
N PRO A 56 -22.66 1.00 -4.66
CA PRO A 56 -23.72 0.10 -5.09
C PRO A 56 -23.48 -0.47 -6.48
N GLY A 57 -23.69 -1.79 -6.63
CA GLY A 57 -23.49 -2.49 -7.91
C GLY A 57 -22.06 -2.90 -8.20
N THR A 58 -21.11 -2.65 -7.30
CA THR A 58 -19.74 -3.14 -7.46
C THR A 58 -19.68 -4.66 -7.38
N ILE A 59 -18.77 -5.26 -8.16
CA ILE A 59 -18.41 -6.67 -8.05
C ILE A 59 -17.22 -6.75 -7.11
N CYS A 60 -17.44 -7.27 -5.91
CA CYS A 60 -16.38 -7.39 -4.91
C CYS A 60 -16.46 -8.72 -4.15
N SER A 61 -15.31 -9.19 -3.73
CA SER A 61 -15.14 -10.36 -2.87
C SER A 61 -14.01 -10.13 -1.87
N GLY A 62 -13.84 -11.08 -0.94
CA GLY A 62 -12.77 -10.95 0.04
C GLY A 62 -12.09 -12.27 0.33
N LEU A 63 -10.77 -12.25 0.53
CA LEU A 63 -9.94 -13.41 0.83
C LEU A 63 -9.20 -13.20 2.14
N VAL A 64 -9.20 -14.21 2.99
CA VAL A 64 -8.48 -14.20 4.26
C VAL A 64 -7.07 -14.72 4.04
N CYS A 65 -6.07 -13.92 4.46
CA CYS A 65 -4.68 -14.34 4.48
C CYS A 65 -3.91 -13.51 5.51
N ASP A 66 -3.19 -14.18 6.39
CA ASP A 66 -2.17 -13.57 7.23
C ASP A 66 -0.81 -13.71 6.53
N PHE A 67 -0.26 -12.59 6.06
CA PHE A 67 1.01 -12.56 5.34
C PHE A 67 2.24 -12.87 6.21
N ALA A 68 2.09 -12.94 7.53
CA ALA A 68 3.12 -13.49 8.40
C ALA A 68 3.26 -15.01 8.26
N LYS A 69 2.26 -15.69 7.66
CA LYS A 69 2.18 -17.14 7.49
C LYS A 69 2.40 -17.54 6.04
N ALA A 70 3.59 -18.05 5.73
CA ALA A 70 4.00 -18.38 4.37
C ALA A 70 3.04 -19.33 3.66
N GLU A 71 2.56 -20.36 4.37
CA GLU A 71 1.62 -21.37 3.87
C GLU A 71 0.25 -20.78 3.47
N GLN A 72 -0.20 -19.73 4.18
CA GLN A 72 -1.43 -19.03 3.82
C GLN A 72 -1.25 -18.19 2.54
N VAL A 73 -0.07 -17.62 2.37
CA VAL A 73 0.24 -16.84 1.14
C VAL A 73 0.29 -17.80 -0.06
N ASP A 74 0.92 -18.96 0.07
CA ASP A 74 1.02 -19.95 -1.00
C ASP A 74 -0.38 -20.49 -1.38
N ALA A 75 -1.24 -20.73 -0.39
CA ALA A 75 -2.63 -21.12 -0.62
C ALA A 75 -3.44 -20.01 -1.31
N LEU A 76 -3.29 -18.75 -0.85
CA LEU A 76 -3.96 -17.59 -1.45
C LEU A 76 -3.58 -17.43 -2.93
N VAL A 77 -2.29 -17.50 -3.23
CA VAL A 77 -1.77 -17.37 -4.60
C VAL A 77 -2.46 -18.34 -5.56
N GLY A 78 -2.70 -19.59 -5.13
CA GLY A 78 -3.39 -20.61 -5.93
C GLY A 78 -4.85 -20.28 -6.24
N THR A 79 -5.45 -19.28 -5.58
CA THR A 79 -6.85 -18.86 -5.81
C THR A 79 -6.96 -17.59 -6.66
N LEU A 80 -5.84 -16.91 -6.93
CA LEU A 80 -5.81 -15.63 -7.64
C LEU A 80 -5.68 -15.85 -9.15
N GLU A 81 -6.82 -15.96 -9.83
CA GLU A 81 -6.86 -16.09 -11.28
C GLU A 81 -7.36 -14.81 -11.96
N GLY A 82 -6.87 -14.54 -13.17
CA GLY A 82 -7.35 -13.44 -14.00
C GLY A 82 -7.09 -12.04 -13.43
N ILE A 83 -6.11 -11.88 -12.57
CA ILE A 83 -5.78 -10.57 -11.97
C ILE A 83 -5.09 -9.69 -13.00
N ASP A 84 -5.63 -8.48 -13.19
CA ASP A 84 -5.07 -7.43 -14.04
C ASP A 84 -4.27 -6.41 -13.25
N ILE A 85 -4.67 -6.19 -12.01
CA ILE A 85 -4.09 -5.18 -11.13
C ILE A 85 -3.75 -5.85 -9.78
N LEU A 86 -2.47 -5.82 -9.42
CA LEU A 86 -1.97 -6.23 -8.11
C LEU A 86 -1.51 -5.00 -7.33
N VAL A 87 -2.14 -4.72 -6.19
CA VAL A 87 -1.66 -3.71 -5.25
C VAL A 87 -1.08 -4.39 -4.00
N ASN A 88 0.24 -4.39 -3.92
CA ASN A 88 1.00 -4.85 -2.76
C ASN A 88 0.99 -3.75 -1.69
N ASN A 89 -0.06 -3.72 -0.88
CA ASN A 89 -0.28 -2.67 0.12
C ASN A 89 -0.02 -3.15 1.55
N VAL A 90 -0.17 -4.45 1.84
CA VAL A 90 0.04 -4.95 3.21
C VAL A 90 1.39 -4.50 3.77
N GLY A 91 1.37 -4.05 5.02
CA GLY A 91 2.59 -3.66 5.72
C GLY A 91 2.33 -3.51 7.22
N ILE A 92 3.37 -3.77 7.99
CA ILE A 92 3.42 -3.58 9.43
C ILE A 92 4.69 -2.80 9.79
N TYR A 93 4.65 -2.11 10.90
CA TYR A 93 5.82 -1.44 11.48
C TYR A 93 5.82 -1.60 12.99
N THR A 94 6.99 -1.41 13.58
CA THR A 94 7.19 -1.26 15.02
C THR A 94 7.96 0.04 15.21
N ASP A 95 7.41 0.95 16.00
CA ASP A 95 8.09 2.17 16.44
C ASP A 95 8.90 1.82 17.68
N GLN A 96 10.21 1.63 17.48
CA GLN A 96 11.11 1.16 18.54
C GLN A 96 12.56 1.48 18.19
N ASP A 97 13.38 1.72 19.21
CA ASP A 97 14.82 1.90 19.05
C ASP A 97 15.48 0.67 18.42
N PHE A 98 16.52 0.91 17.63
CA PHE A 98 17.24 -0.15 16.92
C PHE A 98 17.78 -1.23 17.86
N PHE A 99 18.33 -0.83 19.00
CA PHE A 99 18.94 -1.76 19.95
C PHE A 99 17.93 -2.60 20.72
N GLU A 100 16.68 -2.16 20.77
CA GLU A 100 15.58 -2.86 21.42
C GLU A 100 14.77 -3.72 20.43
N THR A 101 14.91 -3.47 19.12
CA THR A 101 14.17 -4.22 18.08
C THR A 101 14.75 -5.63 17.94
N SER A 102 13.97 -6.66 18.27
CA SER A 102 14.42 -8.04 18.20
C SER A 102 14.57 -8.55 16.77
N VAL A 103 15.38 -9.62 16.60
CA VAL A 103 15.54 -10.29 15.31
C VAL A 103 14.21 -10.86 14.79
N GLU A 104 13.34 -11.31 15.68
CA GLU A 104 12.00 -11.81 15.34
C GLU A 104 11.12 -10.70 14.78
N GLN A 105 11.19 -9.49 15.35
CA GLN A 105 10.46 -8.32 14.84
C GLN A 105 10.97 -7.91 13.45
N TRP A 106 12.29 -7.94 13.22
CA TRP A 106 12.90 -7.73 11.91
C TRP A 106 12.39 -8.76 10.89
N ASN A 107 12.46 -10.05 11.23
CA ASN A 107 12.03 -11.13 10.36
C ASN A 107 10.53 -11.05 10.06
N ASN A 108 9.70 -10.72 11.05
CA ASN A 108 8.26 -10.55 10.85
C ASN A 108 7.94 -9.39 9.90
N GLN A 109 8.60 -8.23 10.08
CA GLN A 109 8.43 -7.11 9.16
C GLN A 109 8.91 -7.45 7.75
N TRP A 110 10.04 -8.14 7.62
CA TRP A 110 10.53 -8.61 6.33
C TRP A 110 9.55 -9.56 5.65
N GLN A 111 9.04 -10.55 6.38
CA GLN A 111 8.08 -11.52 5.87
C GLN A 111 6.79 -10.85 5.38
N VAL A 112 6.23 -9.95 6.19
CA VAL A 112 4.97 -9.27 5.87
C VAL A 112 5.15 -8.21 4.79
N ASN A 113 6.18 -7.36 4.90
CA ASN A 113 6.29 -6.18 4.04
C ASN A 113 6.95 -6.50 2.68
N VAL A 114 7.93 -7.42 2.64
CA VAL A 114 8.71 -7.70 1.43
C VAL A 114 8.30 -9.02 0.79
N MET A 115 8.34 -10.10 1.56
CA MET A 115 8.11 -11.44 1.02
C MET A 115 6.68 -11.65 0.52
N SER A 116 5.69 -10.99 1.11
CA SER A 116 4.32 -11.01 0.62
C SER A 116 4.23 -10.50 -0.82
N GLY A 117 4.75 -9.31 -1.06
CA GLY A 117 4.72 -8.67 -2.39
C GLY A 117 5.57 -9.44 -3.42
N MET A 118 6.71 -9.98 -2.99
CA MET A 118 7.54 -10.85 -3.84
C MET A 118 6.77 -12.10 -4.28
N ARG A 119 6.11 -12.82 -3.37
CA ARG A 119 5.36 -14.04 -3.67
C ARG A 119 4.16 -13.78 -4.56
N LEU A 120 3.36 -12.74 -4.25
CA LEU A 120 2.22 -12.34 -5.07
C LEU A 120 2.66 -11.96 -6.48
N SER A 121 3.70 -11.13 -6.59
CA SER A 121 4.21 -10.69 -7.90
C SER A 121 4.81 -11.85 -8.70
N LYS A 122 5.57 -12.76 -8.05
CA LYS A 122 6.12 -13.96 -8.70
C LYS A 122 5.03 -14.85 -9.31
N ALA A 123 3.89 -14.97 -8.63
CA ALA A 123 2.79 -15.80 -9.07
C ALA A 123 1.96 -15.16 -10.19
N LEU A 124 1.72 -13.85 -10.11
CA LEU A 124 0.78 -13.18 -11.01
C LEU A 124 1.45 -12.58 -12.26
N LEU A 125 2.73 -12.20 -12.18
CA LEU A 125 3.45 -11.58 -13.30
C LEU A 125 3.48 -12.45 -14.57
N PRO A 126 3.68 -13.79 -14.53
CA PRO A 126 3.69 -14.62 -15.74
C PRO A 126 2.40 -14.52 -16.56
N SER A 127 1.24 -14.64 -15.91
CA SER A 127 -0.06 -14.52 -16.61
C SER A 127 -0.32 -13.10 -17.13
N MET A 128 0.17 -12.06 -16.44
CA MET A 128 0.11 -10.68 -16.94
C MET A 128 0.96 -10.49 -18.19
N LEU A 129 2.15 -11.11 -18.25
CA LEU A 129 3.02 -11.07 -19.42
C LEU A 129 2.40 -11.83 -20.60
N GLU A 130 1.84 -13.01 -20.36
CA GLU A 130 1.18 -13.82 -21.38
C GLU A 130 0.01 -13.08 -22.05
N LYS A 131 -0.87 -12.44 -21.26
CA LYS A 131 -1.97 -11.62 -21.80
C LYS A 131 -1.54 -10.24 -22.28
N ASN A 132 -0.25 -9.89 -22.13
CA ASN A 132 0.34 -8.60 -22.50
C ASN A 132 -0.38 -7.40 -21.85
N TYR A 133 -0.85 -7.55 -20.60
CA TYR A 133 -1.45 -6.49 -19.80
C TYR A 133 -1.33 -6.82 -18.31
N GLY A 134 -0.96 -5.84 -17.50
CA GLY A 134 -0.94 -5.94 -16.07
C GLY A 134 -0.44 -4.66 -15.41
N ARG A 135 -0.83 -4.46 -14.15
CA ARG A 135 -0.37 -3.38 -13.28
C ARG A 135 0.03 -3.96 -11.94
N ILE A 136 1.28 -3.79 -11.56
CA ILE A 136 1.77 -4.15 -10.23
C ILE A 136 2.21 -2.86 -9.54
N LEU A 137 1.59 -2.57 -8.41
CA LEU A 137 1.88 -1.40 -7.59
C LEU A 137 2.32 -1.86 -6.21
N PHE A 138 3.47 -1.35 -5.75
CA PHE A 138 3.94 -1.51 -4.39
C PHE A 138 3.69 -0.24 -3.58
N ILE A 139 2.98 -0.35 -2.47
CA ILE A 139 2.85 0.75 -1.51
C ILE A 139 4.05 0.71 -0.57
N SER A 140 5.02 1.54 -0.89
CA SER A 140 6.22 1.74 -0.08
C SER A 140 5.95 2.78 1.02
N SER A 141 6.80 3.76 1.22
CA SER A 141 6.67 4.85 2.21
C SER A 141 7.73 5.91 1.96
N GLU A 142 7.52 7.15 2.44
CA GLU A 142 8.57 8.14 2.59
C GLU A 142 9.75 7.62 3.44
N CYS A 143 9.46 6.74 4.41
CA CYS A 143 10.46 6.10 5.25
C CYS A 143 11.47 5.25 4.46
N ALA A 144 11.16 4.84 3.23
CA ALA A 144 12.12 4.17 2.35
C ALA A 144 13.33 5.05 1.99
N VAL A 145 13.19 6.37 2.13
CA VAL A 145 14.22 7.37 1.80
C VAL A 145 14.67 8.15 3.04
N LEU A 146 13.73 8.56 3.91
CA LEU A 146 14.03 9.32 5.13
C LEU A 146 14.71 8.47 6.21
N THR A 147 14.39 7.19 6.27
CA THR A 147 14.97 6.20 7.21
C THR A 147 15.07 6.68 8.67
N PRO A 148 13.95 7.09 9.32
CA PRO A 148 14.00 7.52 10.70
C PRO A 148 14.47 6.38 11.62
N SER A 149 15.31 6.70 12.61
CA SER A 149 16.01 5.71 13.44
C SER A 149 15.07 4.81 14.26
N ASN A 150 13.96 5.36 14.73
CA ASN A 150 12.93 4.63 15.46
C ASN A 150 12.05 3.72 14.58
N LEU A 151 12.17 3.82 13.26
CA LEU A 151 11.47 3.00 12.27
C LEU A 151 12.45 2.26 11.36
N LEU A 152 13.67 1.97 11.82
CA LEU A 152 14.74 1.49 10.96
C LEU A 152 14.40 0.16 10.28
N ALA A 153 13.88 -0.82 11.00
CA ALA A 153 13.48 -2.11 10.42
C ALA A 153 12.41 -1.94 9.34
N TYR A 154 11.39 -1.13 9.62
CA TYR A 154 10.36 -0.78 8.65
C TYR A 154 10.94 -0.09 7.42
N SER A 155 11.77 0.92 7.62
CA SER A 155 12.42 1.70 6.55
C SER A 155 13.21 0.81 5.60
N VAL A 156 14.01 -0.11 6.14
CA VAL A 156 14.76 -1.10 5.34
C VAL A 156 13.83 -1.95 4.49
N THR A 157 12.70 -2.43 5.05
CA THR A 157 11.73 -3.21 4.27
C THR A 157 11.10 -2.37 3.15
N LYS A 158 10.79 -1.09 3.41
CA LYS A 158 10.20 -0.19 2.42
C LYS A 158 11.20 0.23 1.34
N THR A 159 12.49 0.38 1.68
CA THR A 159 13.56 0.56 0.69
C THR A 159 13.72 -0.69 -0.18
N ALA A 160 13.67 -1.88 0.41
CA ALA A 160 13.74 -3.14 -0.34
C ALA A 160 12.64 -3.28 -1.40
N LEU A 161 11.42 -2.76 -1.12
CA LEU A 161 10.32 -2.74 -2.09
C LEU A 161 10.66 -1.89 -3.33
N LEU A 162 11.42 -0.80 -3.19
CA LEU A 162 11.85 0.00 -4.34
C LEU A 162 12.78 -0.80 -5.25
N GLY A 163 13.74 -1.51 -4.68
CA GLY A 163 14.63 -2.41 -5.42
C GLY A 163 13.87 -3.55 -6.09
N LEU A 164 12.94 -4.19 -5.37
CA LEU A 164 12.10 -5.26 -5.90
C LEU A 164 11.24 -4.78 -7.08
N SER A 165 10.52 -3.67 -6.90
CA SER A 165 9.68 -3.06 -7.94
C SER A 165 10.50 -2.72 -9.19
N LYS A 166 11.66 -2.08 -9.01
CA LYS A 166 12.56 -1.73 -10.11
C LYS A 166 13.09 -2.96 -10.84
N GLY A 167 13.50 -3.99 -10.11
CA GLY A 167 13.97 -5.26 -10.70
C GLY A 167 12.87 -5.95 -11.50
N LEU A 168 11.65 -6.04 -10.95
CA LEU A 168 10.50 -6.64 -11.63
C LEU A 168 10.10 -5.87 -12.90
N SER A 169 10.20 -4.53 -12.91
CA SER A 169 9.92 -3.74 -14.10
C SER A 169 10.83 -4.10 -15.27
N GLY A 170 12.08 -4.51 -15.00
CA GLY A 170 12.99 -5.00 -16.03
C GLY A 170 12.50 -6.28 -16.75
N LEU A 171 11.73 -7.13 -16.04
CA LEU A 171 11.15 -8.34 -16.60
C LEU A 171 9.96 -8.08 -17.55
N THR A 172 9.40 -6.87 -17.52
CA THR A 172 8.24 -6.50 -18.36
C THR A 172 8.63 -5.89 -19.70
N LYS A 173 9.92 -5.87 -20.04
CA LYS A 173 10.43 -5.27 -21.28
C LYS A 173 9.70 -5.81 -22.52
N GLY A 174 9.19 -4.89 -23.34
CA GLY A 174 8.48 -5.23 -24.58
C GLY A 174 7.00 -5.59 -24.40
N SER A 175 6.49 -5.55 -23.16
CA SER A 175 5.08 -5.80 -22.85
C SER A 175 4.34 -4.51 -22.45
N LYS A 176 3.01 -4.63 -22.26
CA LYS A 176 2.16 -3.55 -21.72
C LYS A 176 1.99 -3.66 -20.19
N VAL A 177 2.77 -4.51 -19.53
CA VAL A 177 2.78 -4.64 -18.06
C VAL A 177 3.65 -3.55 -17.46
N THR A 178 3.19 -2.92 -16.38
CA THR A 178 3.99 -1.95 -15.62
C THR A 178 4.10 -2.34 -14.16
N VAL A 179 5.26 -2.07 -13.56
CA VAL A 179 5.55 -2.29 -12.15
C VAL A 179 6.11 -1.01 -11.57
N ASN A 180 5.42 -0.44 -10.58
CA ASN A 180 5.79 0.84 -9.96
C ASN A 180 5.68 0.78 -8.44
N SER A 181 6.29 1.74 -7.76
CA SER A 181 6.14 1.98 -6.34
C SER A 181 5.47 3.33 -6.09
N LEU A 182 4.64 3.40 -5.06
CA LEU A 182 4.09 4.63 -4.50
C LEU A 182 4.69 4.83 -3.11
N LEU A 183 5.13 6.03 -2.79
CA LEU A 183 5.71 6.39 -1.51
C LEU A 183 4.80 7.39 -0.79
N PRO A 184 3.81 6.91 -0.02
CA PRO A 184 3.01 7.78 0.83
C PRO A 184 3.89 8.45 1.90
N GLY A 185 3.54 9.67 2.25
CA GLY A 185 4.01 10.32 3.45
C GLY A 185 3.18 9.95 4.67
N SER A 186 3.17 10.86 5.64
CA SER A 186 2.37 10.71 6.86
C SER A 186 0.89 10.82 6.52
N THR A 187 0.20 9.69 6.47
CA THR A 187 -1.19 9.59 6.01
C THR A 187 -2.14 9.39 7.18
N LEU A 188 -3.24 10.13 7.21
CA LEU A 188 -4.30 10.03 8.22
C LEU A 188 -5.13 8.78 7.99
N THR A 189 -4.67 7.67 8.56
CA THR A 189 -5.38 6.40 8.63
C THR A 189 -6.04 6.26 10.00
N GLU A 190 -6.96 5.30 10.17
CA GLU A 190 -7.53 4.97 11.49
C GLU A 190 -6.44 4.76 12.57
N GLY A 191 -5.28 4.19 12.19
CA GLY A 191 -4.14 4.03 13.09
C GLY A 191 -3.48 5.35 13.48
N ALA A 192 -3.37 6.30 12.53
CA ALA A 192 -2.84 7.63 12.80
C ALA A 192 -3.82 8.47 13.63
N GLU A 193 -5.13 8.37 13.37
CA GLU A 193 -6.17 9.02 14.18
C GLU A 193 -6.10 8.55 15.64
N ASN A 194 -6.07 7.23 15.87
CA ASN A 194 -5.94 6.64 17.21
C ASN A 194 -4.64 7.09 17.92
N PHE A 195 -3.54 7.23 17.18
CA PHE A 195 -2.29 7.75 17.71
C PHE A 195 -2.43 9.22 18.17
N LEU A 196 -3.01 10.08 17.32
CA LEU A 196 -3.24 11.48 17.65
C LEU A 196 -4.15 11.64 18.89
N GLU A 197 -5.22 10.85 18.96
CA GLU A 197 -6.15 10.84 20.12
C GLU A 197 -5.44 10.39 21.40
N ALA A 198 -4.66 9.31 21.34
CA ALA A 198 -3.92 8.80 22.51
C ALA A 198 -2.88 9.81 23.02
N VAL A 199 -2.18 10.52 22.12
CA VAL A 199 -1.23 11.57 22.50
C VAL A 199 -1.98 12.78 23.06
N ALA A 200 -3.11 13.18 22.47
CA ALA A 200 -3.95 14.27 22.94
C ALA A 200 -4.44 14.03 24.39
N GLU A 201 -4.98 12.84 24.65
CA GLU A 201 -5.40 12.43 26.00
C GLU A 201 -4.24 12.48 27.02
N LYS A 202 -3.08 11.93 26.65
CA LYS A 202 -1.89 11.87 27.53
C LYS A 202 -1.33 13.25 27.84
N THR A 203 -1.40 14.19 26.91
CA THR A 203 -0.76 15.50 27.01
C THR A 203 -1.73 16.62 27.39
N GLY A 204 -3.05 16.37 27.39
CA GLY A 204 -4.07 17.39 27.61
C GLY A 204 -4.20 18.41 26.47
N LYS A 205 -3.67 18.08 25.28
CA LYS A 205 -3.74 18.90 24.06
C LYS A 205 -4.92 18.48 23.17
N SER A 206 -5.30 19.33 22.22
CA SER A 206 -6.23 18.90 21.14
C SER A 206 -5.47 18.09 20.08
N ALA A 207 -6.20 17.26 19.32
CA ALA A 207 -5.63 16.50 18.19
C ALA A 207 -4.96 17.45 17.18
N ASP A 208 -5.54 18.60 16.89
CA ASP A 208 -4.96 19.62 15.98
C ASP A 208 -3.62 20.19 16.51
N GLN A 209 -3.47 20.31 17.84
CA GLN A 209 -2.20 20.74 18.42
C GLN A 209 -1.15 19.66 18.33
N VAL A 210 -1.52 18.39 18.55
CA VAL A 210 -0.63 17.23 18.39
C VAL A 210 -0.19 17.10 16.95
N GLU A 211 -1.10 17.24 15.99
CA GLU A 211 -0.76 17.21 14.56
C GLU A 211 0.24 18.31 14.19
N LYS A 212 0.00 19.56 14.60
CA LYS A 212 0.93 20.66 14.34
C LYS A 212 2.32 20.41 14.93
N GLU A 213 2.38 19.89 16.14
CA GLU A 213 3.65 19.54 16.78
C GLU A 213 4.37 18.43 16.03
N PHE A 214 3.66 17.40 15.58
CA PHE A 214 4.21 16.32 14.77
C PHE A 214 4.91 16.85 13.50
N PHE A 215 4.30 17.80 12.80
CA PHE A 215 4.92 18.39 11.61
C PHE A 215 6.06 19.38 11.93
N VAL A 216 6.18 19.84 13.16
CA VAL A 216 7.34 20.63 13.60
C VAL A 216 8.50 19.74 14.03
N THR A 217 8.22 18.61 14.70
CA THR A 217 9.25 17.77 15.36
C THR A 217 9.64 16.55 14.52
N ASP A 218 8.66 15.81 14.04
CA ASP A 218 8.87 14.51 13.38
C ASP A 218 8.96 14.61 11.86
N ARG A 219 8.27 15.59 11.25
CA ARG A 219 8.25 15.82 9.81
C ARG A 219 8.44 17.30 9.45
N PRO A 220 9.52 17.95 9.93
CA PRO A 220 9.73 19.40 9.71
C PRO A 220 9.91 19.76 8.23
N ASN A 221 10.31 18.83 7.38
CA ASN A 221 10.49 19.05 5.95
C ASN A 221 9.19 18.93 5.14
N SER A 222 8.10 18.44 5.71
CA SER A 222 6.83 18.37 4.99
C SER A 222 6.40 19.76 4.52
N LEU A 223 6.14 19.91 3.22
CA LEU A 223 5.74 21.20 2.66
C LEU A 223 4.24 21.47 2.85
N ILE A 224 3.43 20.43 2.97
CA ILE A 224 1.98 20.58 3.21
C ILE A 224 1.62 20.75 4.68
N GLN A 225 2.53 20.40 5.60
CA GLN A 225 2.40 20.58 7.07
C GLN A 225 1.08 20.04 7.64
N ARG A 226 0.59 18.94 7.10
CA ARG A 226 -0.58 18.16 7.54
C ARG A 226 -0.44 16.70 7.11
N PHE A 227 -1.24 15.82 7.70
CA PHE A 227 -1.37 14.48 7.16
C PHE A 227 -2.01 14.50 5.77
N GLU A 228 -1.53 13.62 4.89
CA GLU A 228 -2.25 13.28 3.68
C GLU A 228 -3.51 12.48 4.03
N THR A 229 -4.56 12.66 3.28
CA THR A 229 -5.73 11.81 3.37
C THR A 229 -5.49 10.48 2.65
N VAL A 230 -6.15 9.41 3.09
CA VAL A 230 -6.10 8.12 2.38
C VAL A 230 -6.59 8.23 0.93
N GLN A 231 -7.46 9.22 0.63
CA GLN A 231 -7.95 9.46 -0.71
C GLN A 231 -6.89 10.07 -1.62
N GLU A 232 -6.07 11.02 -1.14
CA GLU A 232 -4.95 11.58 -1.92
C GLU A 232 -3.97 10.49 -2.36
N ILE A 233 -3.71 9.52 -1.47
CA ILE A 233 -2.88 8.35 -1.81
C ILE A 233 -3.59 7.42 -2.81
N ALA A 234 -4.89 7.18 -2.62
CA ALA A 234 -5.67 6.33 -3.50
C ALA A 234 -5.76 6.90 -4.93
N ASP A 235 -5.91 8.21 -5.08
CA ASP A 235 -5.99 8.87 -6.39
C ASP A 235 -4.69 8.66 -7.20
N ALA A 236 -3.53 8.80 -6.55
CA ALA A 236 -2.24 8.53 -7.18
C ALA A 236 -2.07 7.03 -7.52
N ALA A 237 -2.51 6.13 -6.64
CA ALA A 237 -2.48 4.69 -6.87
C ALA A 237 -3.35 4.30 -8.06
N VAL A 238 -4.58 4.81 -8.14
CA VAL A 238 -5.51 4.59 -9.26
C VAL A 238 -4.92 5.12 -10.56
N PHE A 239 -4.32 6.30 -10.55
CA PHE A 239 -3.63 6.82 -11.73
C PHE A 239 -2.54 5.85 -12.22
N LEU A 240 -1.65 5.37 -11.33
CA LEU A 240 -0.59 4.43 -11.70
C LEU A 240 -1.12 3.08 -12.20
N CYS A 241 -2.28 2.64 -11.72
CA CYS A 241 -2.96 1.43 -12.19
C CYS A 241 -3.73 1.62 -13.51
N SER A 242 -3.95 2.87 -13.95
CA SER A 242 -4.76 3.18 -15.13
C SER A 242 -4.02 2.97 -16.46
N PRO A 243 -4.76 2.88 -17.58
CA PRO A 243 -4.16 2.93 -18.92
C PRO A 243 -3.41 4.25 -19.19
N SER A 244 -3.79 5.36 -18.53
CA SER A 244 -3.15 6.67 -18.69
C SER A 244 -1.71 6.71 -18.18
N ALA A 245 -1.31 5.77 -17.31
CA ALA A 245 0.05 5.63 -16.79
C ALA A 245 0.91 4.60 -17.56
N SER A 246 0.52 4.20 -18.77
CA SER A 246 1.18 3.13 -19.53
C SER A 246 2.67 3.38 -19.85
N ALA A 247 3.11 4.62 -19.85
CA ALA A 247 4.52 4.99 -20.05
C ALA A 247 5.33 5.07 -18.73
N ILE A 248 4.68 4.86 -17.58
CA ILE A 248 5.32 4.89 -16.26
C ILE A 248 5.61 3.45 -15.86
N ASN A 249 6.89 3.05 -15.89
CA ASN A 249 7.33 1.70 -15.54
C ASN A 249 8.68 1.74 -14.81
N GLY A 250 8.77 1.10 -13.65
CA GLY A 250 9.95 1.12 -12.79
C GLY A 250 10.14 2.44 -12.05
N ALA A 251 9.08 3.25 -11.90
CA ALA A 251 9.10 4.50 -11.16
C ALA A 251 8.80 4.30 -9.66
N ALA A 252 9.32 5.22 -8.87
CA ALA A 252 8.98 5.43 -7.47
C ALA A 252 8.32 6.81 -7.35
N LEU A 253 6.98 6.84 -7.32
CA LEU A 253 6.21 8.09 -7.24
C LEU A 253 6.04 8.48 -5.77
N ARG A 254 6.49 9.67 -5.43
CA ARG A 254 6.28 10.25 -4.10
C ARG A 254 4.92 10.91 -4.01
N VAL A 255 4.19 10.62 -2.95
CA VAL A 255 2.96 11.29 -2.50
C VAL A 255 3.15 11.50 -1.01
N ASP A 256 4.07 12.40 -0.66
CA ASP A 256 4.65 12.58 0.67
C ASP A 256 4.56 14.02 1.17
N GLY A 257 3.74 14.84 0.53
CA GLY A 257 3.61 16.26 0.88
C GLY A 257 4.93 17.04 0.84
N GLY A 258 5.94 16.52 0.12
CA GLY A 258 7.27 17.12 0.04
C GLY A 258 8.16 16.84 1.25
N SER A 259 7.87 15.82 2.05
CA SER A 259 8.67 15.45 3.24
C SER A 259 10.08 14.98 2.88
N ILE A 260 10.24 14.31 1.74
CA ILE A 260 11.56 13.91 1.24
C ILE A 260 12.22 15.13 0.58
N GLY A 261 13.25 15.67 1.22
CA GLY A 261 14.10 16.71 0.63
C GLY A 261 14.96 16.13 -0.50
N GLY A 262 15.07 16.86 -1.61
CA GLY A 262 15.89 16.49 -2.76
C GLY A 262 15.10 16.41 -4.07
N LEU A 263 15.85 16.38 -5.16
CA LEU A 263 15.29 16.39 -6.53
C LEU A 263 14.79 15.00 -6.97
N PHE A 264 15.32 13.92 -6.41
CA PHE A 264 15.05 12.52 -6.78
C PHE A 264 14.68 11.70 -5.55
#